data_756e32196cab7f4fc168c3119d5a98f9
#
_entry.id   756e32196cab7f4fc168c3119d5a98f9
#
_cell.length_a   1.000
_cell.length_b   1.000
_cell.length_c   1.000
_cell.angle_alpha   90.00
_cell.angle_beta   90.00
_cell.angle_gamma   90.00
#
_symmetry.space_group_name_H-M   'P 1'
#
loop_
_entity.id
_entity.type
_entity.pdbx_description
1 polymer ?
#
loop_
_entity_poly.entity_id
_entity_poly.type
_entity_poly.pdbx_seq_one_letter_code
_entity_poly.pdbx_strand_id
1 'polypeptide(L)'
;MEFQPGDIVNPGFGIANDIVTVAVEEGFVHELTLTVEQGLFGGAPAKGEDAGAGRNYAAMIDQPYQFDFYDGGGLDIAFLSFAQVDSDGNVNVSRFGDAIGGPGGFINIRQGTCRVVFLGTLTANGFTAELDGNGGIRIEREGRVRKWVPRVEQITFNGSYALQQGRQISFITDRAVFELTQRGLVCTELARGMDFQRDLQSQIEFEVIEAKEIREIEPRIYRNGPMNILATFNARGPRSRRRGK
;
A
#
# COMPACT_ATOMS: atom_id res chain seq x y z
N MET A 1 1.82 7.69 -8.52
CA MET A 1 0.63 8.12 -7.74
C MET A 1 -0.51 7.15 -7.99
N GLU A 2 -1.10 6.58 -6.94
CA GLU A 2 -2.12 5.54 -7.04
C GLU A 2 -3.57 6.06 -7.01
N PHE A 3 -3.82 7.18 -6.37
CA PHE A 3 -5.14 7.80 -6.31
C PHE A 3 -5.64 8.37 -7.63
N GLN A 4 -6.96 8.34 -7.80
CA GLN A 4 -7.70 9.06 -8.86
C GLN A 4 -8.87 9.82 -8.24
N PRO A 5 -9.28 10.97 -8.82
CA PRO A 5 -10.47 11.68 -8.38
C PRO A 5 -11.70 10.75 -8.36
N GLY A 6 -12.46 10.80 -7.27
CA GLY A 6 -13.64 9.98 -7.04
C GLY A 6 -13.40 8.56 -6.55
N ASP A 7 -12.13 8.14 -6.29
CA ASP A 7 -11.85 6.81 -5.71
C ASP A 7 -12.54 6.65 -4.35
N ILE A 8 -13.13 5.49 -4.11
CA ILE A 8 -13.56 5.02 -2.79
C ILE A 8 -12.42 4.20 -2.21
N VAL A 9 -11.90 4.62 -1.06
CA VAL A 9 -10.60 4.20 -0.55
C VAL A 9 -10.73 3.61 0.85
N ASN A 10 -10.08 2.49 1.11
CA ASN A 10 -9.72 2.11 2.47
C ASN A 10 -8.21 2.35 2.66
N PRO A 11 -7.80 3.24 3.58
CA PRO A 11 -6.39 3.57 3.81
C PRO A 11 -5.70 2.59 4.76
N GLY A 12 -6.36 1.49 5.15
CA GLY A 12 -5.80 0.48 6.04
C GLY A 12 -5.43 1.02 7.41
N PHE A 13 -4.51 0.30 8.06
CA PHE A 13 -4.00 0.61 9.38
C PHE A 13 -2.46 0.72 9.37
N GLY A 14 -1.89 1.42 10.36
CA GLY A 14 -0.45 1.63 10.47
C GLY A 14 0.09 2.60 9.40
N ILE A 15 1.24 2.29 8.82
CA ILE A 15 1.92 3.14 7.83
C ILE A 15 1.02 3.42 6.61
N ALA A 16 0.14 2.52 6.25
CA ALA A 16 -0.78 2.70 5.13
C ALA A 16 -1.76 3.87 5.36
N ASN A 17 -2.14 4.16 6.62
CA ASN A 17 -3.02 5.28 6.94
C ASN A 17 -2.33 6.66 6.77
N ASP A 18 -1.01 6.73 6.70
CA ASP A 18 -0.29 7.99 6.51
C ASP A 18 -0.53 8.64 5.14
N ILE A 19 -0.97 7.86 4.15
CA ILE A 19 -1.37 8.39 2.85
C ILE A 19 -2.50 9.42 2.94
N VAL A 20 -3.37 9.32 3.97
CA VAL A 20 -4.44 10.30 4.22
C VAL A 20 -3.87 11.66 4.58
N THR A 21 -2.80 11.68 5.40
CA THR A 21 -2.11 12.93 5.73
C THR A 21 -1.54 13.60 4.48
N VAL A 22 -0.90 12.81 3.62
CA VAL A 22 -0.39 13.31 2.34
C VAL A 22 -1.52 13.88 1.48
N ALA A 23 -2.67 13.18 1.38
CA ALA A 23 -3.82 13.68 0.62
C ALA A 23 -4.40 15.00 1.19
N VAL A 24 -4.37 15.18 2.51
CA VAL A 24 -4.77 16.43 3.19
C VAL A 24 -3.76 17.55 2.89
N GLU A 25 -2.47 17.29 3.06
CA GLU A 25 -1.40 18.27 2.84
C GLU A 25 -1.32 18.73 1.38
N GLU A 26 -1.56 17.82 0.44
CA GLU A 26 -1.59 18.08 -1.00
C GLU A 26 -2.93 18.66 -1.49
N GLY A 27 -3.95 18.77 -0.62
CA GLY A 27 -5.21 19.46 -0.88
C GLY A 27 -6.23 18.68 -1.71
N PHE A 28 -6.08 17.36 -1.91
CA PHE A 28 -7.03 16.57 -2.73
C PHE A 28 -7.86 15.55 -1.93
N VAL A 29 -7.78 15.54 -0.61
CA VAL A 29 -8.52 14.57 0.21
C VAL A 29 -10.04 14.63 -0.01
N HIS A 30 -10.58 15.80 -0.32
CA HIS A 30 -12.01 16.02 -0.56
C HIS A 30 -12.51 15.42 -1.89
N GLU A 31 -11.59 15.09 -2.79
CA GLU A 31 -11.89 14.40 -4.04
C GLU A 31 -11.98 12.86 -3.85
N LEU A 32 -11.70 12.36 -2.64
CA LEU A 32 -11.74 10.95 -2.30
C LEU A 32 -12.91 10.65 -1.35
N THR A 33 -13.45 9.45 -1.43
CA THR A 33 -14.33 8.91 -0.39
C THR A 33 -13.53 7.93 0.46
N LEU A 34 -12.99 8.43 1.57
CA LEU A 34 -12.28 7.58 2.52
C LEU A 34 -13.27 6.74 3.33
N THR A 35 -12.90 5.52 3.65
CA THR A 35 -13.73 4.62 4.47
C THR A 35 -12.93 4.06 5.64
N VAL A 36 -13.61 3.82 6.75
CA VAL A 36 -13.05 3.16 7.93
C VAL A 36 -13.87 1.92 8.22
N GLU A 37 -13.21 0.78 8.49
CA GLU A 37 -13.89 -0.51 8.64
C GLU A 37 -14.94 -0.55 9.75
N GLN A 38 -14.84 0.36 10.73
CA GLN A 38 -15.83 0.54 11.80
C GLN A 38 -17.16 1.17 11.34
N GLY A 39 -17.28 1.52 10.04
CA GLY A 39 -18.55 1.96 9.45
C GLY A 39 -18.58 3.41 8.97
N LEU A 40 -17.44 4.10 8.86
CA LEU A 40 -17.40 5.50 8.45
C LEU A 40 -17.15 5.66 6.96
N PHE A 41 -17.84 6.63 6.36
CA PHE A 41 -17.65 7.07 4.97
C PHE A 41 -17.36 8.56 4.91
N GLY A 42 -16.36 8.94 4.11
CA GLY A 42 -15.92 10.32 3.96
C GLY A 42 -15.12 10.83 5.16
N GLY A 43 -14.77 12.11 5.10
CA GLY A 43 -13.97 12.75 6.13
C GLY A 43 -12.52 12.26 6.19
N ALA A 44 -11.91 12.41 7.34
CA ALA A 44 -10.53 12.00 7.59
C ALA A 44 -10.47 10.94 8.72
N PRO A 45 -10.01 9.72 8.45
CA PRO A 45 -9.75 8.71 9.47
C PRO A 45 -8.76 9.20 10.52
N ALA A 46 -9.00 8.84 11.77
CA ALA A 46 -8.08 9.12 12.87
C ALA A 46 -6.90 8.15 12.86
N LYS A 47 -5.83 8.52 13.55
CA LYS A 47 -4.57 7.77 13.62
C LYS A 47 -4.25 7.33 15.04
N GLY A 48 -3.29 6.42 15.15
CA GLY A 48 -2.76 5.97 16.44
C GLY A 48 -3.82 5.29 17.29
N GLU A 49 -3.94 5.69 18.55
CA GLU A 49 -4.87 5.11 19.50
C GLU A 49 -6.34 5.37 19.16
N ASP A 50 -6.63 6.44 18.40
CA ASP A 50 -7.96 6.78 17.91
C ASP A 50 -8.33 6.09 16.60
N ALA A 51 -7.50 5.17 16.10
CA ALA A 51 -7.77 4.46 14.86
C ALA A 51 -9.12 3.73 14.90
N GLY A 52 -9.91 3.89 13.84
CA GLY A 52 -11.31 3.45 13.79
C GLY A 52 -12.32 4.58 13.95
N ALA A 53 -11.92 5.71 14.52
CA ALA A 53 -12.69 6.95 14.51
C ALA A 53 -12.41 7.78 13.24
N GLY A 54 -13.17 8.86 13.05
CA GLY A 54 -12.97 9.79 11.93
C GLY A 54 -13.56 11.16 12.22
N ARG A 55 -13.10 12.16 11.49
CA ARG A 55 -13.59 13.55 11.58
C ARG A 55 -14.31 13.93 10.30
N ASN A 56 -15.39 14.70 10.43
CA ASN A 56 -16.17 15.23 9.31
C ASN A 56 -16.65 14.14 8.32
N TYR A 57 -16.98 12.95 8.85
CA TYR A 57 -17.54 11.88 8.02
C TYR A 57 -18.94 12.24 7.51
N ALA A 58 -19.27 11.77 6.29
CA ALA A 58 -20.56 12.03 5.64
C ALA A 58 -21.64 11.04 6.09
N ALA A 59 -21.25 9.79 6.41
CA ALA A 59 -22.16 8.76 6.85
C ALA A 59 -21.47 7.79 7.81
N MET A 60 -22.30 7.18 8.69
CA MET A 60 -21.91 6.10 9.59
C MET A 60 -22.93 4.98 9.50
N ILE A 61 -22.47 3.76 9.35
CA ILE A 61 -23.27 2.54 9.32
C ILE A 61 -22.71 1.52 10.32
N ASP A 62 -23.46 0.50 10.65
CA ASP A 62 -22.95 -0.58 11.48
C ASP A 62 -21.84 -1.34 10.79
N GLN A 63 -20.83 -1.77 11.55
CA GLN A 63 -19.62 -2.44 11.02
C GLN A 63 -19.92 -3.66 10.14
N PRO A 64 -20.89 -4.55 10.42
CA PRO A 64 -21.22 -5.65 9.53
C PRO A 64 -21.60 -5.20 8.12
N TYR A 65 -22.39 -4.12 7.99
CA TYR A 65 -22.78 -3.57 6.70
C TYR A 65 -21.61 -2.90 5.98
N GLN A 66 -20.64 -2.37 6.73
CA GLN A 66 -19.39 -1.86 6.13
C GLN A 66 -18.60 -3.00 5.48
N PHE A 67 -18.53 -4.16 6.13
CA PHE A 67 -17.89 -5.34 5.55
C PHE A 67 -18.68 -5.89 4.36
N ASP A 68 -20.00 -5.93 4.40
CA ASP A 68 -20.85 -6.28 3.24
C ASP A 68 -20.55 -5.36 2.05
N PHE A 69 -20.37 -4.05 2.30
CA PHE A 69 -19.98 -3.10 1.26
C PHE A 69 -18.60 -3.43 0.68
N TYR A 70 -17.62 -3.78 1.49
CA TYR A 70 -16.28 -4.16 1.02
C TYR A 70 -16.31 -5.46 0.22
N ASP A 71 -16.96 -6.49 0.75
CA ASP A 71 -17.09 -7.80 0.09
C ASP A 71 -17.88 -7.71 -1.22
N GLY A 72 -18.84 -6.80 -1.28
CA GLY A 72 -19.59 -6.47 -2.51
C GLY A 72 -18.80 -5.69 -3.55
N GLY A 73 -17.51 -5.38 -3.32
CA GLY A 73 -16.67 -4.65 -4.28
C GLY A 73 -16.84 -3.14 -4.24
N GLY A 74 -17.22 -2.59 -3.08
CA GLY A 74 -17.45 -1.16 -2.91
C GLY A 74 -16.20 -0.29 -2.95
N LEU A 75 -15.00 -0.88 -2.83
CA LEU A 75 -13.73 -0.16 -2.86
C LEU A 75 -13.13 -0.12 -4.26
N ASP A 76 -12.65 1.05 -4.66
CA ASP A 76 -11.86 1.23 -5.88
C ASP A 76 -10.39 0.88 -5.64
N ILE A 77 -9.88 1.21 -4.46
CA ILE A 77 -8.49 0.93 -4.05
C ILE A 77 -8.40 0.72 -2.54
N ALA A 78 -7.55 -0.20 -2.12
CA ALA A 78 -7.17 -0.40 -0.72
C ALA A 78 -5.65 -0.25 -0.56
N PHE A 79 -5.25 0.42 0.52
CA PHE A 79 -3.86 0.51 0.95
C PHE A 79 -3.71 -0.29 2.23
N LEU A 80 -2.84 -1.28 2.23
CA LEU A 80 -2.68 -2.20 3.34
C LEU A 80 -1.20 -2.33 3.71
N SER A 81 -0.91 -2.49 4.97
CA SER A 81 0.46 -2.81 5.40
C SER A 81 0.74 -4.31 5.20
N PHE A 82 2.02 -4.66 5.09
CA PHE A 82 2.47 -6.05 5.02
C PHE A 82 3.60 -6.31 6.01
N ALA A 83 3.68 -7.54 6.48
CA ALA A 83 4.76 -7.97 7.35
C ALA A 83 5.71 -8.98 6.68
N GLN A 84 5.18 -9.91 5.90
CA GLN A 84 5.97 -10.79 5.03
C GLN A 84 5.36 -10.84 3.63
N VAL A 85 6.22 -10.98 2.63
CA VAL A 85 5.88 -11.19 1.21
C VAL A 85 6.74 -12.33 0.68
N ASP A 86 6.18 -13.23 -0.15
CA ASP A 86 6.95 -14.25 -0.85
C ASP A 86 6.98 -14.06 -2.38
N SER A 87 7.70 -14.95 -3.06
CA SER A 87 7.91 -14.89 -4.52
C SER A 87 6.62 -14.96 -5.33
N ASP A 88 5.55 -15.58 -4.80
CA ASP A 88 4.24 -15.66 -5.43
C ASP A 88 3.37 -14.42 -5.17
N GLY A 89 3.92 -13.43 -4.43
CA GLY A 89 3.21 -12.24 -3.98
C GLY A 89 2.17 -12.53 -2.90
N ASN A 90 2.29 -13.67 -2.20
CA ASN A 90 1.48 -13.90 -1.03
C ASN A 90 1.93 -12.96 0.09
N VAL A 91 0.97 -12.54 0.93
CA VAL A 91 1.25 -11.65 2.06
C VAL A 91 0.78 -12.30 3.36
N ASN A 92 1.62 -12.17 4.38
CA ASN A 92 1.29 -12.48 5.77
C ASN A 92 1.21 -11.20 6.60
N VAL A 93 0.13 -11.10 7.37
CA VAL A 93 -0.06 -10.07 8.43
C VAL A 93 -0.61 -10.68 9.71
N SER A 94 -0.86 -11.98 9.76
CA SER A 94 -1.70 -12.62 10.77
C SER A 94 -0.98 -13.56 11.71
N ARG A 95 0.24 -14.02 11.36
CA ARG A 95 1.01 -14.96 12.18
C ARG A 95 2.50 -14.66 12.13
N PHE A 96 3.17 -14.74 13.28
CA PHE A 96 4.61 -14.52 13.43
C PHE A 96 5.15 -15.53 14.46
N GLY A 97 5.75 -16.62 13.97
CA GLY A 97 6.13 -17.74 14.81
C GLY A 97 4.93 -18.30 15.56
N ASP A 98 5.00 -18.30 16.89
CA ASP A 98 3.91 -18.77 17.77
C ASP A 98 2.83 -17.72 18.02
N ALA A 99 3.08 -16.44 17.66
CA ALA A 99 2.13 -15.36 17.86
C ALA A 99 1.09 -15.34 16.72
N ILE A 100 -0.19 -15.43 17.07
CA ILE A 100 -1.31 -15.34 16.14
C ILE A 100 -2.05 -14.02 16.40
N GLY A 101 -1.81 -13.01 15.56
CA GLY A 101 -2.49 -11.71 15.64
C GLY A 101 -3.86 -11.71 14.97
N GLY A 102 -4.08 -12.63 14.04
CA GLY A 102 -5.26 -12.67 13.19
C GLY A 102 -5.24 -11.61 12.07
N PRO A 103 -6.12 -11.73 11.08
CA PRO A 103 -6.15 -10.85 9.92
C PRO A 103 -6.95 -9.54 10.14
N GLY A 104 -7.79 -9.44 11.18
CA GLY A 104 -8.73 -8.32 11.32
C GLY A 104 -9.59 -8.16 10.07
N GLY A 105 -9.86 -6.91 9.66
CA GLY A 105 -10.61 -6.57 8.45
C GLY A 105 -9.84 -6.75 7.13
N PHE A 106 -8.57 -7.14 7.19
CA PHE A 106 -7.69 -7.26 6.02
C PHE A 106 -8.29 -8.12 4.89
N ILE A 107 -8.95 -9.24 5.24
CA ILE A 107 -9.53 -10.16 4.25
C ILE A 107 -10.67 -9.48 3.49
N ASN A 108 -11.64 -8.89 4.19
CA ASN A 108 -12.81 -8.24 3.61
C ASN A 108 -12.42 -7.01 2.78
N ILE A 109 -11.51 -6.17 3.31
CA ILE A 109 -11.03 -4.96 2.62
C ILE A 109 -10.43 -5.32 1.26
N ARG A 110 -9.58 -6.37 1.21
CA ARG A 110 -8.89 -6.72 -0.04
C ARG A 110 -9.72 -7.60 -0.97
N GLN A 111 -10.71 -8.37 -0.43
CA GLN A 111 -11.42 -9.44 -1.17
C GLN A 111 -12.17 -8.92 -2.38
N GLY A 112 -12.92 -7.84 -2.24
CA GLY A 112 -13.70 -7.21 -3.30
C GLY A 112 -12.94 -6.14 -4.10
N THR A 113 -11.77 -5.69 -3.65
CA THR A 113 -11.06 -4.53 -4.19
C THR A 113 -10.26 -4.88 -5.44
N CYS A 114 -10.44 -4.09 -6.52
CA CYS A 114 -9.74 -4.31 -7.79
C CYS A 114 -8.26 -3.95 -7.74
N ARG A 115 -7.89 -2.93 -6.96
CA ARG A 115 -6.51 -2.47 -6.79
C ARG A 115 -6.10 -2.51 -5.32
N VAL A 116 -5.07 -3.27 -5.02
CA VAL A 116 -4.50 -3.35 -3.67
C VAL A 116 -3.06 -2.90 -3.72
N VAL A 117 -2.74 -1.90 -2.91
CA VAL A 117 -1.39 -1.37 -2.74
C VAL A 117 -0.89 -1.74 -1.35
N PHE A 118 0.13 -2.55 -1.30
CA PHE A 118 0.79 -2.90 -0.05
C PHE A 118 1.90 -1.89 0.25
N LEU A 119 1.89 -1.32 1.46
CA LEU A 119 2.84 -0.31 1.92
C LEU A 119 3.67 -0.82 3.10
N GLY A 120 4.96 -0.56 3.07
CA GLY A 120 5.84 -0.92 4.18
C GLY A 120 7.30 -0.65 3.88
N THR A 121 8.17 -0.76 4.87
CA THR A 121 9.61 -0.74 4.64
C THR A 121 10.08 -2.07 4.06
N LEU A 122 11.19 -2.06 3.31
CA LEU A 122 11.79 -3.28 2.73
C LEU A 122 12.23 -4.24 3.83
N THR A 123 12.88 -3.72 4.87
CA THR A 123 13.28 -4.45 6.07
C THR A 123 12.64 -3.83 7.31
N ALA A 124 12.56 -4.57 8.42
CA ALA A 124 11.92 -4.11 9.65
C ALA A 124 12.85 -4.26 10.87
N ASN A 125 12.41 -3.68 12.00
CA ASN A 125 13.10 -3.77 13.30
C ASN A 125 14.48 -3.10 13.27
N GLY A 126 14.47 -1.78 13.34
CA GLY A 126 15.66 -0.94 13.42
C GLY A 126 16.16 -0.39 12.10
N PHE A 127 15.36 -0.44 11.05
CA PHE A 127 15.61 0.30 9.81
C PHE A 127 15.71 1.79 10.08
N THR A 128 16.74 2.42 9.56
CA THR A 128 16.93 3.87 9.62
C THR A 128 17.46 4.38 8.29
N ALA A 129 16.88 5.49 7.82
CA ALA A 129 17.28 6.16 6.59
C ALA A 129 17.12 7.68 6.74
N GLU A 130 17.87 8.43 6.00
CA GLU A 130 17.81 9.89 5.92
C GLU A 130 17.56 10.34 4.49
N LEU A 131 16.93 11.49 4.33
CA LEU A 131 16.83 12.15 3.02
C LEU A 131 18.22 12.61 2.60
N ASP A 132 18.61 12.34 1.35
CA ASP A 132 19.93 12.68 0.82
C ASP A 132 20.07 14.16 0.40
N GLY A 133 18.96 14.91 0.46
CA GLY A 133 18.88 16.30 0.01
C GLY A 133 18.79 16.48 -1.51
N ASN A 134 18.93 15.40 -2.30
CA ASN A 134 18.93 15.42 -3.75
C ASN A 134 17.72 14.70 -4.37
N GLY A 135 16.72 14.38 -3.54
CA GLY A 135 15.51 13.69 -3.97
C GLY A 135 15.65 12.16 -3.96
N GLY A 136 16.46 11.64 -3.08
CA GLY A 136 16.62 10.22 -2.76
C GLY A 136 16.75 10.00 -1.26
N ILE A 137 17.06 8.77 -0.88
CA ILE A 137 17.33 8.38 0.51
C ILE A 137 18.71 7.75 0.65
N ARG A 138 19.30 7.92 1.82
CA ARG A 138 20.48 7.20 2.24
C ARG A 138 20.12 6.24 3.36
N ILE A 139 20.35 4.95 3.14
CA ILE A 139 20.14 3.93 4.18
C ILE A 139 21.30 4.01 5.17
N GLU A 140 20.99 4.35 6.41
CA GLU A 140 21.97 4.38 7.50
C GLU A 140 22.14 2.99 8.11
N ARG A 141 21.03 2.25 8.23
CA ARG A 141 21.02 0.90 8.77
C ARG A 141 19.83 0.12 8.25
N GLU A 142 20.08 -1.09 7.76
CA GLU A 142 19.03 -2.04 7.43
C GLU A 142 18.35 -2.59 8.70
N GLY A 143 17.08 -2.92 8.54
CA GLY A 143 16.33 -3.61 9.58
C GLY A 143 16.86 -5.03 9.81
N ARG A 144 16.77 -5.52 11.04
CA ARG A 144 17.20 -6.87 11.40
C ARG A 144 16.28 -7.97 10.90
N VAL A 145 15.07 -7.64 10.53
CA VAL A 145 14.05 -8.58 10.05
C VAL A 145 13.85 -8.37 8.56
N ARG A 146 14.10 -9.42 7.79
CA ARG A 146 13.77 -9.50 6.38
C ARG A 146 12.28 -9.81 6.24
N LYS A 147 11.59 -9.03 5.44
CA LYS A 147 10.15 -9.19 5.19
C LYS A 147 9.86 -9.94 3.89
N TRP A 148 10.82 -9.99 2.99
CA TRP A 148 10.74 -10.62 1.68
C TRP A 148 11.40 -12.00 1.78
N VAL A 149 10.56 -13.01 2.04
CA VAL A 149 10.96 -14.37 2.45
C VAL A 149 10.63 -15.38 1.35
N PRO A 150 11.32 -16.54 1.26
CA PRO A 150 11.03 -17.55 0.23
C PRO A 150 9.58 -18.05 0.29
N ARG A 151 9.01 -18.10 1.49
CA ARG A 151 7.61 -18.48 1.75
C ARG A 151 7.11 -17.78 3.01
N VAL A 152 5.94 -17.16 2.93
CA VAL A 152 5.28 -16.54 4.09
C VAL A 152 4.86 -17.60 5.12
N GLU A 153 4.93 -17.26 6.41
CA GLU A 153 4.54 -18.18 7.49
C GLU A 153 3.05 -18.53 7.45
N GLN A 154 2.23 -17.61 6.97
CA GLN A 154 0.80 -17.81 6.73
C GLN A 154 0.35 -16.99 5.54
N ILE A 155 -0.46 -17.58 4.66
CA ILE A 155 -1.06 -16.87 3.54
C ILE A 155 -2.32 -16.14 4.04
N THR A 156 -2.19 -14.85 4.37
CA THR A 156 -3.33 -13.97 4.64
C THR A 156 -3.89 -13.40 3.34
N PHE A 157 -3.02 -13.12 2.35
CA PHE A 157 -3.36 -12.76 0.99
C PHE A 157 -2.72 -13.74 0.01
N ASN A 158 -3.47 -14.22 -0.96
CA ASN A 158 -2.97 -15.11 -2.01
C ASN A 158 -2.78 -14.33 -3.32
N GLY A 159 -1.51 -14.16 -3.72
CA GLY A 159 -1.13 -13.40 -4.91
C GLY A 159 -1.62 -14.03 -6.20
N SER A 160 -1.42 -15.33 -6.37
CA SER A 160 -1.85 -16.07 -7.56
C SER A 160 -3.37 -16.02 -7.76
N TYR A 161 -4.14 -16.16 -6.69
CA TYR A 161 -5.60 -16.04 -6.76
C TYR A 161 -6.03 -14.62 -7.15
N ALA A 162 -5.38 -13.58 -6.61
CA ALA A 162 -5.68 -12.21 -6.96
C ALA A 162 -5.44 -11.92 -8.44
N LEU A 163 -4.34 -12.43 -9.01
CA LEU A 163 -4.04 -12.32 -10.44
C LEU A 163 -5.09 -13.05 -11.31
N GLN A 164 -5.52 -14.25 -10.91
CA GLN A 164 -6.59 -14.98 -11.62
C GLN A 164 -7.90 -14.17 -11.64
N GLN A 165 -8.17 -13.39 -10.61
CA GLN A 165 -9.32 -12.49 -10.55
C GLN A 165 -9.11 -11.16 -11.31
N GLY A 166 -7.98 -10.99 -12.01
CA GLY A 166 -7.66 -9.78 -12.77
C GLY A 166 -7.38 -8.55 -11.90
N ARG A 167 -6.97 -8.73 -10.65
CA ARG A 167 -6.66 -7.65 -9.72
C ARG A 167 -5.27 -7.08 -9.99
N GLN A 168 -5.12 -5.79 -9.72
CA GLN A 168 -3.84 -5.07 -9.78
C GLN A 168 -3.25 -5.00 -8.37
N ILE A 169 -2.07 -5.58 -8.21
CA ILE A 169 -1.38 -5.66 -6.93
C ILE A 169 -0.02 -5.01 -7.06
N SER A 170 0.25 -4.04 -6.22
CA SER A 170 1.56 -3.40 -6.12
C SER A 170 2.06 -3.38 -4.67
N PHE A 171 3.38 -3.34 -4.55
CA PHE A 171 4.07 -3.21 -3.27
C PHE A 171 4.96 -1.98 -3.35
N ILE A 172 4.78 -1.05 -2.42
CA ILE A 172 5.56 0.18 -2.35
C ILE A 172 6.36 0.16 -1.04
N THR A 173 7.67 0.27 -1.17
CA THR A 173 8.58 0.31 -0.03
C THR A 173 9.25 1.68 0.10
N ASP A 174 10.11 1.81 1.09
CA ASP A 174 10.94 3.00 1.29
C ASP A 174 11.83 3.33 0.09
N ARG A 175 12.14 2.35 -0.77
CA ARG A 175 13.12 2.51 -1.86
C ARG A 175 12.74 1.91 -3.21
N ALA A 176 11.69 1.09 -3.28
CA ALA A 176 11.33 0.39 -4.51
C ALA A 176 9.82 0.19 -4.62
N VAL A 177 9.35 0.11 -5.87
CA VAL A 177 7.97 -0.27 -6.22
C VAL A 177 8.01 -1.57 -7.00
N PHE A 178 7.13 -2.49 -6.63
CA PHE A 178 6.97 -3.78 -7.29
C PHE A 178 5.54 -3.95 -7.79
N GLU A 179 5.40 -4.58 -8.93
CA GLU A 179 4.12 -5.04 -9.45
C GLU A 179 4.07 -6.57 -9.46
N LEU A 180 2.96 -7.14 -8.99
CA LEU A 180 2.73 -8.58 -9.09
C LEU A 180 2.21 -8.92 -10.48
N THR A 181 2.91 -9.82 -11.16
CA THR A 181 2.60 -10.29 -12.51
C THR A 181 2.47 -11.81 -12.54
N GLN A 182 2.01 -12.37 -13.67
CA GLN A 182 1.98 -13.83 -13.88
C GLN A 182 3.37 -14.48 -13.82
N ARG A 183 4.44 -13.69 -13.93
CA ARG A 183 5.83 -14.19 -13.85
C ARG A 183 6.43 -14.04 -12.45
N GLY A 184 5.72 -13.44 -11.50
CA GLY A 184 6.19 -13.09 -10.17
C GLY A 184 6.25 -11.58 -9.95
N LEU A 185 6.98 -11.16 -8.93
CA LEU A 185 7.19 -9.77 -8.54
C LEU A 185 8.23 -9.11 -9.44
N VAL A 186 7.83 -8.00 -10.09
CA VAL A 186 8.66 -7.20 -10.97
C VAL A 186 8.97 -5.87 -10.29
N CYS A 187 10.24 -5.53 -10.11
CA CYS A 187 10.65 -4.20 -9.67
C CYS A 187 10.50 -3.22 -10.83
N THR A 188 9.63 -2.22 -10.67
CA THR A 188 9.29 -1.23 -11.70
C THR A 188 9.85 0.16 -11.43
N GLU A 189 10.10 0.47 -10.16
CA GLU A 189 10.68 1.75 -9.77
C GLU A 189 11.69 1.56 -8.65
N LEU A 190 12.74 2.39 -8.63
CA LEU A 190 13.78 2.37 -7.62
C LEU A 190 14.13 3.80 -7.20
N ALA A 191 14.41 4.01 -5.93
CA ALA A 191 14.80 5.31 -5.43
C ALA A 191 16.13 5.75 -6.04
N ARG A 192 16.26 7.06 -6.24
CA ARG A 192 17.46 7.67 -6.82
C ARG A 192 18.73 7.24 -6.07
N GLY A 193 19.74 6.82 -6.83
CA GLY A 193 21.03 6.41 -6.30
C GLY A 193 21.09 5.00 -5.71
N MET A 194 19.96 4.27 -5.67
CA MET A 194 19.94 2.87 -5.27
C MET A 194 20.37 1.96 -6.41
N ASP A 195 21.10 0.90 -6.07
CA ASP A 195 21.50 -0.17 -6.97
C ASP A 195 20.61 -1.39 -6.76
N PHE A 196 20.09 -1.96 -7.84
CA PHE A 196 19.14 -3.08 -7.77
C PHE A 196 19.74 -4.29 -7.05
N GLN A 197 20.96 -4.67 -7.34
CA GLN A 197 21.57 -5.85 -6.72
C GLN A 197 22.02 -5.59 -5.29
N ARG A 198 22.72 -4.48 -5.07
CA ARG A 198 23.31 -4.14 -3.79
C ARG A 198 22.26 -3.74 -2.75
N ASP A 199 21.33 -2.83 -3.12
CA ASP A 199 20.45 -2.16 -2.16
C ASP A 199 19.05 -2.79 -2.10
N LEU A 200 18.66 -3.59 -3.11
CA LEU A 200 17.36 -4.22 -3.17
C LEU A 200 17.44 -5.73 -3.08
N GLN A 201 18.00 -6.41 -4.10
CA GLN A 201 18.02 -7.87 -4.18
C GLN A 201 18.74 -8.52 -2.99
N SER A 202 19.80 -7.90 -2.48
CA SER A 202 20.53 -8.39 -1.29
C SER A 202 19.68 -8.48 -0.03
N GLN A 203 18.55 -7.75 0.05
CA GLN A 203 17.63 -7.72 1.20
C GLN A 203 16.41 -8.65 1.00
N ILE A 204 16.28 -9.29 -0.16
CA ILE A 204 15.17 -10.17 -0.53
C ILE A 204 15.67 -11.59 -0.66
N GLU A 205 14.98 -12.56 -0.06
CA GLU A 205 15.44 -13.96 0.01
C GLU A 205 14.97 -14.82 -1.19
N PHE A 206 14.44 -14.20 -2.22
CA PHE A 206 14.08 -14.83 -3.48
C PHE A 206 14.43 -13.90 -4.65
N GLU A 207 14.45 -14.41 -5.87
CA GLU A 207 14.76 -13.63 -7.05
C GLU A 207 13.58 -12.72 -7.43
N VAL A 208 13.84 -11.41 -7.52
CA VAL A 208 12.91 -10.40 -8.04
C VAL A 208 13.23 -10.17 -9.51
N ILE A 209 12.19 -10.07 -10.32
CA ILE A 209 12.35 -9.76 -11.74
C ILE A 209 12.65 -8.27 -11.91
N GLU A 210 13.75 -7.98 -12.56
CA GLU A 210 14.08 -6.62 -12.98
C GLU A 210 13.24 -6.23 -14.20
N ALA A 211 12.55 -5.09 -14.16
CA ALA A 211 11.88 -4.57 -15.34
C ALA A 211 12.91 -4.22 -16.43
N LYS A 212 12.51 -4.27 -17.71
CA LYS A 212 13.40 -3.88 -18.83
C LYS A 212 13.94 -2.46 -18.68
N GLU A 213 13.14 -1.59 -18.06
CA GLU A 213 13.48 -0.24 -17.69
C GLU A 213 12.91 0.02 -16.31
N ILE A 214 13.79 0.18 -15.32
CA ILE A 214 13.42 0.60 -13.98
C ILE A 214 13.36 2.13 -13.98
N ARG A 215 12.19 2.67 -13.61
CA ARG A 215 12.00 4.12 -13.48
C ARG A 215 12.57 4.60 -12.16
N GLU A 216 12.98 5.85 -12.11
CA GLU A 216 13.28 6.50 -10.84
C GLU A 216 11.97 6.83 -10.12
N ILE A 217 11.89 6.53 -8.83
CA ILE A 217 10.76 6.95 -7.98
C ILE A 217 10.71 8.48 -7.98
N GLU A 218 9.51 9.06 -7.98
CA GLU A 218 9.29 10.50 -7.99
C GLU A 218 10.14 11.21 -6.90
N PRO A 219 11.15 12.01 -7.25
CA PRO A 219 12.10 12.55 -6.27
C PRO A 219 11.48 13.49 -5.23
N ARG A 220 10.29 14.05 -5.52
CA ARG A 220 9.60 14.94 -4.59
C ARG A 220 9.15 14.25 -3.31
N ILE A 221 8.93 12.91 -3.34
CA ILE A 221 8.58 12.16 -2.13
C ILE A 221 9.73 12.09 -1.11
N TYR A 222 10.97 12.30 -1.57
CA TYR A 222 12.18 12.32 -0.73
C TYR A 222 12.62 13.74 -0.39
N ARG A 223 11.67 14.67 -0.25
CA ARG A 223 11.94 16.06 0.16
C ARG A 223 11.06 16.42 1.33
N ASN A 224 11.55 17.38 2.12
CA ASN A 224 10.72 17.99 3.15
C ASN A 224 9.69 18.94 2.52
N GLY A 225 8.45 18.85 2.99
CA GLY A 225 7.33 19.70 2.57
C GLY A 225 6.48 19.12 1.44
N PRO A 226 5.44 19.84 1.02
CA PRO A 226 4.47 19.40 0.03
C PRO A 226 5.10 19.14 -1.34
N MET A 227 4.63 18.09 -2.01
CA MET A 227 5.04 17.74 -3.36
C MET A 227 4.40 18.61 -4.44
N ASN A 228 3.33 19.35 -4.10
CA ASN A 228 2.53 20.18 -5.01
C ASN A 228 1.98 19.39 -6.21
N ILE A 229 1.35 18.24 -5.93
CA ILE A 229 0.85 17.31 -6.94
C ILE A 229 -0.63 17.48 -7.27
N LEU A 230 -1.34 18.43 -6.68
CA LEU A 230 -2.78 18.65 -6.90
C LEU A 230 -3.14 18.81 -8.39
N ALA A 231 -2.37 19.60 -9.15
CA ALA A 231 -2.62 19.74 -10.59
C ALA A 231 -2.44 18.43 -11.35
N THR A 232 -1.43 17.64 -11.01
CA THR A 232 -1.19 16.32 -11.59
C THR A 232 -2.29 15.35 -11.23
N PHE A 233 -2.79 15.39 -9.99
CA PHE A 233 -3.90 14.58 -9.54
C PHE A 233 -5.18 14.90 -10.32
N ASN A 234 -5.55 16.18 -10.42
CA ASN A 234 -6.76 16.63 -11.13
C ASN A 234 -6.71 16.31 -12.63
N ALA A 235 -5.54 16.33 -13.25
CA ALA A 235 -5.37 16.00 -14.66
C ALA A 235 -5.64 14.51 -14.98
N ARG A 236 -5.68 13.62 -13.98
CA ARG A 236 -5.97 12.19 -14.19
C ARG A 236 -7.44 11.93 -14.55
N GLY A 237 -8.33 12.84 -14.19
CA GLY A 237 -9.77 12.67 -14.36
C GLY A 237 -10.35 11.57 -13.45
N PRO A 238 -11.67 11.53 -13.29
CA PRO A 238 -12.33 10.50 -12.51
C PRO A 238 -12.20 9.14 -13.19
N ARG A 239 -12.04 8.09 -12.40
CA ARG A 239 -12.01 6.72 -12.92
C ARG A 239 -13.35 6.36 -13.57
N SER A 240 -13.31 5.78 -14.77
CA SER A 240 -14.47 5.13 -15.32
C SER A 240 -14.77 3.88 -14.47
N ARG A 241 -15.83 3.94 -13.65
CA ARG A 241 -16.28 2.76 -12.90
C ARG A 241 -16.67 1.69 -13.91
N ARG A 242 -15.93 0.59 -13.98
CA ARG A 242 -16.41 -0.60 -14.68
C ARG A 242 -17.63 -1.07 -13.88
N ARG A 243 -18.82 -0.83 -14.41
CA ARG A 243 -20.03 -1.51 -13.93
C ARG A 243 -19.75 -3.00 -14.14
N GLY A 244 -19.63 -3.75 -13.04
CA GLY A 244 -19.48 -5.20 -13.10
C GLY A 244 -20.58 -5.78 -13.97
N LYS A 245 -20.18 -6.64 -14.89
CA LYS A 245 -21.10 -7.53 -15.59
C LYS A 245 -21.37 -8.71 -14.68
#